data_8e9b81b4a20d12947abbe979beb3f832
#
_entry.id   8e9b81b4a20d12947abbe979beb3f832
#
_cell.length_a   1.000
_cell.length_b   1.000
_cell.length_c   1.000
_cell.angle_alpha   90.00
_cell.angle_beta   90.00
_cell.angle_gamma   90.00
#
_symmetry.space_group_name_H-M   'P 1'
#
loop_
_entity.id
_entity.type
_entity.pdbx_description
1 polymer ?
#
loop_
_entity_poly.entity_id
_entity_poly.type
_entity_poly.pdbx_seq_one_letter_code
_entity_poly.pdbx_strand_id
1 'polypeptide(L)'
;MSWLKPIVFENNKFPVWVSYISPIEVYAINIGPFVFCRGELSRETLQHETIHFRQQLELLFVFQWILYGLFYVIGRITQGSWKMAYYSNPFEVEAYENESVPGYLHKRKLWAWTKHLGELKG
;
A
#
# COMPACT_ATOMS: atom_id res chain seq x y z
N MET A 1 3.12 -18.48 0.74
CA MET A 1 1.77 -18.30 1.34
C MET A 1 0.82 -17.53 0.43
N SER A 2 0.76 -17.98 -0.82
CA SER A 2 -0.08 -17.34 -1.84
C SER A 2 -1.58 -17.44 -1.53
N TRP A 3 -1.97 -18.37 -0.65
CA TRP A 3 -3.36 -18.54 -0.21
C TRP A 3 -3.81 -17.48 0.80
N LEU A 4 -2.88 -16.73 1.41
CA LEU A 4 -3.22 -15.65 2.33
C LEU A 4 -3.67 -14.43 1.54
N LYS A 5 -4.95 -14.13 1.63
CA LYS A 5 -5.59 -13.03 0.90
C LYS A 5 -6.42 -12.17 1.85
N PRO A 6 -6.51 -10.87 1.58
CA PRO A 6 -7.38 -10.00 2.38
C PRO A 6 -8.85 -10.27 2.07
N ILE A 7 -9.71 -9.81 2.97
CA ILE A 7 -11.17 -9.81 2.76
C ILE A 7 -11.50 -8.52 2.02
N VAL A 8 -12.15 -8.63 0.86
CA VAL A 8 -12.40 -7.48 -0.03
C VAL A 8 -13.85 -7.03 0.06
N PHE A 9 -14.06 -5.73 0.19
CA PHE A 9 -15.37 -5.08 0.13
C PHE A 9 -15.38 -4.16 -1.08
N GLU A 10 -16.02 -4.61 -2.16
CA GLU A 10 -16.15 -3.82 -3.38
C GLU A 10 -17.32 -2.85 -3.29
N ASN A 11 -17.30 -1.83 -4.15
CA ASN A 11 -18.35 -0.79 -4.22
C ASN A 11 -18.61 -0.13 -2.86
N ASN A 12 -17.55 0.09 -2.09
CA ASN A 12 -17.61 0.66 -0.75
C ASN A 12 -17.32 2.16 -0.80
N LYS A 13 -17.99 2.94 0.05
CA LYS A 13 -17.84 4.39 0.07
C LYS A 13 -16.65 4.88 0.90
N PHE A 14 -16.05 4.02 1.69
CA PHE A 14 -14.95 4.43 2.57
C PHE A 14 -13.78 5.06 1.80
N PRO A 15 -13.29 4.50 0.67
CA PRO A 15 -12.24 5.16 -0.10
C PRO A 15 -12.65 6.53 -0.63
N VAL A 16 -13.92 6.71 -0.96
CA VAL A 16 -14.44 8.02 -1.41
C VAL A 16 -14.34 9.02 -0.27
N TRP A 17 -14.74 8.63 0.94
CA TRP A 17 -14.66 9.52 2.10
C TRP A 17 -13.23 9.91 2.43
N VAL A 18 -12.29 8.95 2.36
CA VAL A 18 -10.87 9.22 2.62
C VAL A 18 -10.29 10.16 1.57
N SER A 19 -10.77 10.08 0.33
CA SER A 19 -10.30 10.97 -0.75
C SER A 19 -10.54 12.45 -0.46
N TYR A 20 -11.52 12.79 0.38
CA TYR A 20 -11.77 14.19 0.75
C TYR A 20 -10.66 14.79 1.61
N ILE A 21 -9.90 13.97 2.32
CA ILE A 21 -8.82 14.43 3.21
C ILE A 21 -7.44 13.94 2.75
N SER A 22 -7.38 13.15 1.69
CA SER A 22 -6.13 12.60 1.14
C SER A 22 -5.56 13.54 0.06
N PRO A 23 -4.22 13.59 -0.10
CA PRO A 23 -3.61 14.35 -1.19
C PRO A 23 -3.83 13.74 -2.56
N ILE A 24 -4.37 12.51 -2.62
CA ILE A 24 -4.68 11.81 -3.87
C ILE A 24 -6.09 11.26 -3.81
N GLU A 25 -6.64 10.91 -4.97
CA GLU A 25 -7.90 10.22 -5.03
C GLU A 25 -7.68 8.73 -4.72
N VAL A 26 -8.39 8.22 -3.72
CA VAL A 26 -8.19 6.86 -3.23
C VAL A 26 -9.25 5.94 -3.84
N TYR A 27 -8.80 4.92 -4.58
CA TYR A 27 -9.68 3.91 -5.15
C TYR A 27 -9.92 2.74 -4.21
N ALA A 28 -8.87 2.29 -3.53
CA ALA A 28 -8.94 1.16 -2.60
C ALA A 28 -8.06 1.42 -1.38
N ILE A 29 -8.45 0.86 -0.24
CA ILE A 29 -7.71 1.00 1.02
C ILE A 29 -7.59 -0.37 1.66
N ASN A 30 -6.39 -0.72 2.09
CA ASN A 30 -6.14 -1.91 2.89
C ASN A 30 -5.97 -1.52 4.36
N ILE A 31 -6.80 -2.09 5.21
CA ILE A 31 -6.70 -1.91 6.67
C ILE A 31 -6.72 -3.30 7.30
N GLY A 32 -5.56 -3.74 7.80
CA GLY A 32 -5.43 -5.06 8.36
C GLY A 32 -5.82 -6.13 7.35
N PRO A 33 -6.71 -7.07 7.71
CA PRO A 33 -7.14 -8.12 6.78
C PRO A 33 -8.21 -7.67 5.78
N PHE A 34 -8.59 -6.38 5.79
CA PHE A 34 -9.69 -5.87 4.97
C PHE A 34 -9.20 -4.95 3.88
N VAL A 35 -9.83 -5.05 2.70
CA VAL A 35 -9.63 -4.11 1.59
C VAL A 35 -10.98 -3.51 1.25
N PHE A 36 -11.06 -2.17 1.26
CA PHE A 36 -12.27 -1.44 0.88
C PHE A 36 -12.02 -0.79 -0.48
N CYS A 37 -12.85 -1.09 -1.45
CA CYS A 37 -12.71 -0.61 -2.82
C CYS A 37 -13.96 0.17 -3.22
N ARG A 38 -13.79 1.34 -3.88
CA ARG A 38 -14.93 2.19 -4.25
C ARG A 38 -15.75 1.64 -5.42
N GLY A 39 -15.17 0.76 -6.21
CA GLY A 39 -15.82 0.10 -7.33
C GLY A 39 -15.47 -1.36 -7.38
N GLU A 40 -15.41 -1.92 -8.58
CA GLU A 40 -14.96 -3.28 -8.77
C GLU A 40 -13.45 -3.35 -8.68
N LEU A 41 -12.95 -4.45 -8.15
CA LEU A 41 -11.52 -4.63 -7.92
C LEU A 41 -10.87 -5.25 -9.14
N SER A 42 -9.96 -4.52 -9.79
CA SER A 42 -9.16 -5.06 -10.88
C SER A 42 -8.12 -6.02 -10.32
N ARG A 43 -7.57 -6.87 -11.22
CA ARG A 43 -6.49 -7.78 -10.83
C ARG A 43 -5.27 -7.02 -10.29
N GLU A 44 -4.91 -5.92 -10.94
CA GLU A 44 -3.77 -5.10 -10.51
C GLU A 44 -4.02 -4.46 -9.15
N THR A 45 -5.19 -3.90 -8.93
CA THR A 45 -5.54 -3.30 -7.65
C THR A 45 -5.57 -4.35 -6.55
N LEU A 46 -6.12 -5.55 -6.85
CA LEU A 46 -6.12 -6.63 -5.88
C LEU A 46 -4.69 -7.03 -5.50
N GLN A 47 -3.78 -7.14 -6.48
CA GLN A 47 -2.39 -7.48 -6.20
C GLN A 47 -1.71 -6.38 -5.39
N HIS A 48 -1.93 -5.11 -5.74
CA HIS A 48 -1.42 -3.98 -4.99
C HIS A 48 -1.82 -4.05 -3.52
N GLU A 49 -3.11 -4.22 -3.26
CA GLU A 49 -3.62 -4.27 -1.88
C GLU A 49 -3.18 -5.55 -1.15
N THR A 50 -3.02 -6.66 -1.87
CA THR A 50 -2.52 -7.89 -1.28
C THR A 50 -1.04 -7.75 -0.88
N ILE A 51 -0.24 -7.00 -1.66
CA ILE A 51 1.14 -6.68 -1.28
C ILE A 51 1.14 -5.92 0.05
N HIS A 52 0.28 -4.91 0.20
CA HIS A 52 0.16 -4.19 1.48
C HIS A 52 -0.27 -5.12 2.61
N PHE A 53 -1.18 -6.03 2.35
CA PHE A 53 -1.59 -7.02 3.35
C PHE A 53 -0.40 -7.87 3.81
N ARG A 54 0.45 -8.30 2.86
CA ARG A 54 1.67 -9.05 3.18
C ARG A 54 2.67 -8.23 3.99
N GLN A 55 2.83 -6.96 3.65
CA GLN A 55 3.66 -6.03 4.41
C GLN A 55 3.15 -5.90 5.84
N GLN A 56 1.85 -5.79 6.02
CA GLN A 56 1.24 -5.69 7.34
C GLN A 56 1.42 -6.97 8.14
N LEU A 57 1.30 -8.14 7.51
CA LEU A 57 1.55 -9.41 8.19
C LEU A 57 2.99 -9.53 8.68
N GLU A 58 3.96 -9.07 7.87
CA GLU A 58 5.38 -9.09 8.24
C GLU A 58 5.64 -8.26 9.49
N LEU A 59 4.91 -7.18 9.65
CA LEU A 59 5.11 -6.20 10.72
C LEU A 59 3.99 -6.22 11.77
N LEU A 60 3.21 -7.31 11.83
CA LEU A 60 2.12 -7.49 12.80
C LEU A 60 1.12 -6.32 12.77
N PHE A 61 0.79 -5.82 11.57
CA PHE A 61 -0.15 -4.75 11.29
C PHE A 61 0.24 -3.42 11.93
N VAL A 62 0.28 -3.35 13.27
CA VAL A 62 0.50 -2.08 13.99
C VAL A 62 1.86 -1.47 13.66
N PHE A 63 2.92 -2.27 13.59
CA PHE A 63 4.24 -1.77 13.25
C PHE A 63 4.31 -1.28 11.82
N GLN A 64 3.58 -1.91 10.89
CA GLN A 64 3.51 -1.43 9.52
C GLN A 64 2.83 -0.06 9.46
N TRP A 65 1.75 0.12 10.21
CA TRP A 65 1.05 1.41 10.24
C TRP A 65 1.93 2.52 10.82
N ILE A 66 2.68 2.23 11.88
CA ILE A 66 3.60 3.20 12.49
C ILE A 66 4.70 3.58 11.48
N LEU A 67 5.32 2.58 10.85
CA LEU A 67 6.38 2.83 9.86
C LEU A 67 5.83 3.54 8.63
N TYR A 68 4.65 3.18 8.17
CA TYR A 68 4.01 3.86 7.05
C TYR A 68 3.85 5.36 7.34
N GLY A 69 3.32 5.68 8.53
CA GLY A 69 3.16 7.07 8.94
C GLY A 69 4.50 7.80 9.07
N LEU A 70 5.51 7.14 9.64
CA LEU A 70 6.85 7.72 9.77
C LEU A 70 7.46 8.00 8.41
N PHE A 71 7.41 7.03 7.49
CA PHE A 71 7.94 7.22 6.14
C PHE A 71 7.19 8.31 5.39
N TYR A 72 5.88 8.44 5.62
CA TYR A 72 5.06 9.47 5.01
C TYR A 72 5.53 10.87 5.46
N VAL A 73 5.80 11.04 6.76
CA VAL A 73 6.30 12.31 7.31
C VAL A 73 7.71 12.60 6.77
N ILE A 74 8.60 11.61 6.77
CA ILE A 74 9.94 11.76 6.22
C ILE A 74 9.86 12.19 4.74
N GLY A 75 9.01 11.52 3.97
CA GLY A 75 8.80 11.86 2.57
C GLY A 75 8.29 13.28 2.37
N ARG A 76 7.40 13.75 3.25
CA ARG A 76 6.92 15.14 3.19
C ARG A 76 8.07 16.13 3.37
N ILE A 77 8.98 15.85 4.27
CA ILE A 77 10.14 16.70 4.53
C ILE A 77 11.13 16.67 3.36
N THR A 78 11.43 15.48 2.84
CA THR A 78 12.45 15.30 1.80
C THR A 78 11.93 15.64 0.40
N GLN A 79 10.67 15.37 0.11
CA GLN A 79 10.09 15.53 -1.24
C GLN A 79 9.33 16.83 -1.42
N GLY A 80 8.95 17.49 -0.34
CA GLY A 80 8.30 18.79 -0.41
C GLY A 80 6.79 18.78 -0.56
N SER A 81 6.15 17.63 -0.72
CA SER A 81 4.69 17.55 -0.78
C SER A 81 4.18 16.22 -0.23
N TRP A 82 2.94 16.22 0.22
CA TRP A 82 2.29 15.00 0.72
C TRP A 82 2.04 14.00 -0.40
N LYS A 83 1.76 14.47 -1.61
CA LYS A 83 1.57 13.59 -2.77
C LYS A 83 2.84 12.82 -3.11
N MET A 84 3.97 13.53 -3.16
CA MET A 84 5.27 12.91 -3.42
C MET A 84 5.68 11.99 -2.26
N ALA A 85 5.36 12.37 -1.02
CA ALA A 85 5.60 11.53 0.15
C ALA A 85 4.87 10.19 0.03
N TYR A 86 3.64 10.19 -0.47
CA TYR A 86 2.88 8.97 -0.69
C TYR A 86 3.60 8.06 -1.71
N TYR A 87 3.99 8.60 -2.86
CA TYR A 87 4.60 7.79 -3.93
C TYR A 87 6.04 7.38 -3.63
N SER A 88 6.73 8.05 -2.70
CA SER A 88 8.10 7.69 -2.29
C SER A 88 8.13 6.76 -1.08
N ASN A 89 6.97 6.51 -0.45
CA ASN A 89 6.89 5.59 0.67
C ASN A 89 7.30 4.18 0.22
N PRO A 90 8.30 3.54 0.88
CA PRO A 90 8.78 2.23 0.45
C PRO A 90 7.68 1.18 0.31
N PHE A 91 6.67 1.21 1.17
CA PHE A 91 5.53 0.28 1.08
C PHE A 91 4.75 0.49 -0.22
N GLU A 92 4.54 1.75 -0.61
CA GLU A 92 3.84 2.05 -1.86
C GLU A 92 4.70 1.78 -3.08
N VAL A 93 6.01 2.06 -3.00
CA VAL A 93 6.91 1.79 -4.12
C VAL A 93 6.90 0.30 -4.46
N GLU A 94 7.00 -0.57 -3.46
CA GLU A 94 6.92 -2.01 -3.70
C GLU A 94 5.60 -2.38 -4.37
N ALA A 95 4.49 -1.87 -3.86
CA ALA A 95 3.16 -2.22 -4.37
C ALA A 95 2.95 -1.71 -5.81
N TYR A 96 3.30 -0.45 -6.10
CA TYR A 96 3.13 0.11 -7.43
C TYR A 96 4.04 -0.54 -8.47
N GLU A 97 5.28 -0.86 -8.12
CA GLU A 97 6.20 -1.50 -9.07
C GLU A 97 5.80 -2.92 -9.42
N ASN A 98 5.06 -3.59 -8.54
CA ASN A 98 4.79 -5.03 -8.68
C ASN A 98 3.32 -5.37 -8.85
N GLU A 99 2.42 -4.38 -8.86
CA GLU A 99 0.99 -4.64 -8.97
C GLU A 99 0.59 -5.31 -10.28
N SER A 100 1.36 -5.11 -11.33
CA SER A 100 1.09 -5.69 -12.65
C SER A 100 2.03 -6.84 -13.01
N VAL A 101 2.90 -7.25 -12.08
CA VAL A 101 3.86 -8.34 -12.33
C VAL A 101 3.18 -9.69 -12.09
N PRO A 102 2.96 -10.51 -13.14
CA PRO A 102 2.32 -11.80 -12.96
C PRO A 102 3.12 -12.69 -12.00
N GLY A 103 2.43 -13.31 -11.06
CA GLY A 103 3.05 -14.25 -10.12
C GLY A 103 3.94 -13.61 -9.06
N TYR A 104 3.91 -12.29 -8.93
CA TYR A 104 4.78 -11.61 -7.95
C TYR A 104 4.57 -12.13 -6.53
N LEU A 105 3.32 -12.36 -6.12
CA LEU A 105 3.01 -12.82 -4.77
C LEU A 105 3.63 -14.19 -4.45
N HIS A 106 3.84 -15.03 -5.44
CA HIS A 106 4.51 -16.33 -5.27
C HIS A 106 6.02 -16.19 -5.15
N LYS A 107 6.58 -15.13 -5.72
CA LYS A 107 8.03 -14.89 -5.74
C LYS A 107 8.46 -13.92 -4.65
N ARG A 108 7.53 -13.19 -4.07
CA ARG A 108 7.82 -12.11 -3.13
C ARG A 108 8.58 -12.64 -1.91
N LYS A 109 9.70 -12.00 -1.61
CA LYS A 109 10.51 -12.32 -0.43
C LYS A 109 10.01 -11.51 0.77
N LEU A 110 10.21 -12.03 1.96
CA LEU A 110 9.95 -11.28 3.19
C LEU A 110 10.77 -10.00 3.18
N TRP A 111 10.16 -8.92 3.67
CA TRP A 111 10.80 -7.60 3.77
C TRP A 111 11.17 -6.99 2.42
N ALA A 112 10.48 -7.38 1.35
CA ALA A 112 10.77 -6.89 0.00
C ALA A 112 10.69 -5.36 -0.10
N TRP A 113 9.87 -4.71 0.73
CA TRP A 113 9.75 -3.25 0.74
C TRP A 113 11.03 -2.55 1.18
N THR A 114 11.91 -3.22 1.92
CA THR A 114 13.12 -2.58 2.46
C THR A 114 14.10 -2.11 1.39
N LYS A 115 14.09 -2.73 0.22
CA LYS A 115 14.98 -2.29 -0.87
C LYS A 115 14.62 -0.92 -1.44
N HIS A 116 13.45 -0.40 -1.07
CA HIS A 116 12.97 0.90 -1.55
C HIS A 116 13.17 2.03 -0.54
N LEU A 117 13.87 1.77 0.56
CA LEU A 117 14.13 2.81 1.57
C LEU A 117 14.88 4.01 1.00
N GLY A 118 15.69 3.82 -0.04
CA GLY A 118 16.40 4.91 -0.69
C GLY A 118 15.49 5.93 -1.37
N GLU A 119 14.26 5.55 -1.70
CA GLU A 119 13.29 6.46 -2.33
C GLU A 119 12.91 7.63 -1.43
N LEU A 120 13.05 7.47 -0.10
CA LEU A 120 12.75 8.54 0.85
C LEU A 120 13.68 9.74 0.74
N LYS A 121 14.85 9.56 0.14
CA LYS A 121 15.83 10.64 -0.02
C LYS A 121 15.51 11.56 -1.20
N GLY A 122 14.58 11.20 -2.01
CA GLY A 122 14.25 11.91 -3.23
C GLY A 122 15.03 11.40 -4.42
#